data_f305f9fda7d201daab44612349af8b57
#
_entry.id   f305f9fda7d201daab44612349af8b57
#
_cell.length_a   1.000
_cell.length_b   1.000
_cell.length_c   1.000
_cell.angle_alpha   90.00
_cell.angle_beta   90.00
_cell.angle_gamma   90.00
#
_symmetry.space_group_name_H-M   'P 1'
#
loop_
_entity.id
_entity.type
_entity.pdbx_description
1 polymer ?
#
loop_
_entity_poly.entity_id
_entity_poly.type
_entity_poly.pdbx_seq_one_letter_code
_entity_poly.pdbx_strand_id
1 'polypeptide(L)'
;MYKKFFNWPKNTSLNTKIFYPKNLIELKKKINNENFIPYGNGKSYNDGALNRKRLISIKYFNQIINFDYKKGLLNVEAGAILSDILPKIVERGWFIPTTPGTKNISLGGMVANNVHGKNIIKNSIKSYIKSIKLLLPNKKIIECSPNKRSDI
;
A
#
# COMPACT_ATOMS: atom_id res chain seq x y z
N MET A 1 -2.31 -10.70 20.51
CA MET A 1 -3.72 -11.12 20.52
C MET A 1 -4.09 -11.63 19.14
N TYR A 2 -4.78 -12.75 19.03
CA TYR A 2 -5.37 -13.22 17.77
C TYR A 2 -6.66 -12.46 17.49
N LYS A 3 -6.85 -12.06 16.22
CA LYS A 3 -8.08 -11.42 15.76
C LYS A 3 -8.54 -12.10 14.48
N LYS A 4 -9.84 -12.05 14.23
CA LYS A 4 -10.45 -12.51 12.98
C LYS A 4 -10.35 -11.42 11.93
N PHE A 5 -9.75 -11.76 10.79
CA PHE A 5 -9.63 -10.89 9.64
C PHE A 5 -10.39 -11.47 8.46
N PHE A 6 -10.94 -10.61 7.64
CA PHE A 6 -11.73 -10.97 6.47
C PHE A 6 -11.09 -10.36 5.21
N ASN A 7 -11.28 -11.02 4.09
CA ASN A 7 -11.13 -10.38 2.80
C ASN A 7 -12.25 -9.34 2.56
N TRP A 8 -12.19 -8.57 1.48
CA TRP A 8 -13.16 -7.51 1.20
C TRP A 8 -14.61 -8.01 1.10
N PRO A 9 -14.94 -9.09 0.33
CA PRO A 9 -16.30 -9.61 0.24
C PRO A 9 -16.75 -10.42 1.48
N LYS A 10 -15.86 -10.59 2.48
CA LYS A 10 -16.12 -11.32 3.73
C LYS A 10 -16.48 -12.81 3.56
N ASN A 11 -16.18 -13.41 2.42
CA ASN A 11 -16.38 -14.84 2.17
C ASN A 11 -15.21 -15.71 2.64
N THR A 12 -14.08 -15.11 2.97
CA THR A 12 -12.89 -15.77 3.54
C THR A 12 -12.43 -15.04 4.78
N SER A 13 -12.10 -15.80 5.83
CA SER A 13 -11.58 -15.25 7.08
C SER A 13 -10.53 -16.13 7.72
N LEU A 14 -9.62 -15.51 8.47
CA LEU A 14 -8.60 -16.18 9.26
C LEU A 14 -8.45 -15.53 10.63
N ASN A 15 -8.19 -16.37 11.65
CA ASN A 15 -7.71 -15.91 12.94
C ASN A 15 -6.19 -15.81 12.89
N THR A 16 -5.63 -14.62 13.10
CA THR A 16 -4.20 -14.42 13.04
C THR A 16 -3.73 -13.31 13.97
N LYS A 17 -2.43 -13.29 14.24
CA LYS A 17 -1.78 -12.18 14.95
C LYS A 17 -1.53 -11.02 13.99
N ILE A 18 -1.75 -9.80 14.46
CA ILE A 18 -1.36 -8.59 13.74
C ILE A 18 -0.49 -7.71 14.62
N PHE A 19 0.58 -7.17 14.02
CA PHE A 19 1.47 -6.19 14.63
C PHE A 19 1.23 -4.83 13.99
N TYR A 20 1.41 -3.78 14.77
CA TYR A 20 1.18 -2.39 14.38
C TYR A 20 2.43 -1.54 14.63
N PRO A 21 3.53 -1.74 13.86
CA PRO A 21 4.74 -0.94 14.03
C PRO A 21 4.44 0.53 13.73
N LYS A 22 4.92 1.42 14.61
CA LYS A 22 4.69 2.87 14.51
C LYS A 22 5.76 3.58 13.70
N ASN A 23 6.92 2.96 13.52
CA ASN A 23 8.06 3.52 12.80
C ASN A 23 8.90 2.41 12.15
N LEU A 24 9.88 2.82 11.35
CA LEU A 24 10.73 1.91 10.59
C LEU A 24 11.58 0.99 11.49
N ILE A 25 12.00 1.48 12.67
CA ILE A 25 12.77 0.69 13.63
C ILE A 25 11.94 -0.47 14.15
N GLU A 26 10.71 -0.18 14.59
CA GLU A 26 9.76 -1.21 15.04
C GLU A 26 9.40 -2.18 13.92
N LEU A 27 9.19 -1.67 12.69
CA LEU A 27 8.90 -2.48 11.52
C LEU A 27 10.05 -3.46 11.24
N LYS A 28 11.29 -2.97 11.19
CA LYS A 28 12.48 -3.81 10.98
C LYS A 28 12.67 -4.86 12.08
N LYS A 29 12.30 -4.56 13.34
CA LYS A 29 12.31 -5.54 14.44
C LYS A 29 11.28 -6.67 14.25
N LYS A 30 10.15 -6.39 13.56
CA LYS A 30 9.11 -7.38 13.30
C LYS A 30 9.37 -8.23 12.06
N ILE A 31 10.24 -7.77 11.16
CA ILE A 31 10.71 -8.56 10.02
C ILE A 31 11.78 -9.52 10.53
N ASN A 32 11.48 -10.78 10.59
CA ASN A 32 12.35 -11.89 10.89
C ASN A 32 12.08 -13.00 9.86
N ASN A 33 12.70 -14.15 10.01
CA ASN A 33 12.57 -15.29 9.10
C ASN A 33 11.19 -15.97 9.12
N GLU A 34 10.23 -15.45 9.89
CA GLU A 34 8.87 -15.97 9.87
C GLU A 34 8.04 -15.35 8.74
N ASN A 35 7.16 -16.15 8.15
CA ASN A 35 6.25 -15.70 7.10
C ASN A 35 5.25 -14.68 7.64
N PHE A 36 5.13 -13.55 7.00
CA PHE A 36 4.14 -12.53 7.27
C PHE A 36 3.62 -11.91 5.96
N ILE A 37 2.48 -11.25 6.04
CA ILE A 37 1.94 -10.44 4.96
C ILE A 37 1.78 -9.00 5.46
N PRO A 38 2.24 -8.00 4.68
CA PRO A 38 1.88 -6.60 4.92
C PRO A 38 0.37 -6.42 4.78
N TYR A 39 -0.25 -5.78 5.76
CA TYR A 39 -1.68 -5.56 5.78
C TYR A 39 -1.98 -4.06 5.67
N GLY A 40 -2.61 -3.67 4.57
CA GLY A 40 -3.09 -2.31 4.34
C GLY A 40 -4.46 -2.07 5.02
N ASN A 41 -5.49 -1.84 4.22
CA ASN A 41 -6.85 -1.57 4.72
C ASN A 41 -7.86 -2.70 4.43
N GLY A 42 -7.39 -3.94 4.19
CA GLY A 42 -8.23 -5.14 4.03
C GLY A 42 -9.20 -5.08 2.84
N LYS A 43 -8.78 -4.49 1.71
CA LYS A 43 -9.60 -4.35 0.50
C LYS A 43 -9.23 -5.34 -0.62
N SER A 44 -8.55 -6.43 -0.27
CA SER A 44 -8.28 -7.52 -1.22
C SER A 44 -9.52 -8.37 -1.46
N TYR A 45 -9.81 -8.67 -2.73
CA TYR A 45 -10.97 -9.50 -3.10
C TYR A 45 -10.78 -10.97 -2.74
N ASN A 46 -9.55 -11.46 -2.80
CA ASN A 46 -9.15 -12.80 -2.42
C ASN A 46 -8.49 -12.81 -1.02
N ASP A 47 -7.87 -13.92 -0.66
CA ASP A 47 -7.13 -14.13 0.58
C ASP A 47 -5.71 -13.52 0.58
N GLY A 48 -5.28 -12.86 -0.51
CA GLY A 48 -3.93 -12.31 -0.66
C GLY A 48 -3.48 -11.33 0.44
N ALA A 49 -4.42 -10.75 1.21
CA ALA A 49 -4.11 -9.93 2.38
C ALA A 49 -4.20 -10.72 3.71
N LEU A 50 -4.39 -12.04 3.67
CA LEU A 50 -4.57 -12.89 4.85
C LEU A 50 -3.40 -13.86 5.00
N ASN A 51 -2.97 -14.12 6.23
CA ASN A 51 -1.92 -15.08 6.54
C ASN A 51 -2.21 -15.76 7.89
N ARG A 52 -2.11 -17.09 7.93
CA ARG A 52 -2.36 -17.88 9.14
C ARG A 52 -1.36 -17.58 10.27
N LYS A 53 -0.12 -17.23 9.93
CA LYS A 53 0.92 -16.98 10.94
C LYS A 53 0.81 -15.58 11.51
N ARG A 54 0.92 -14.54 10.65
CA ARG A 54 0.85 -13.14 11.11
C ARG A 54 0.67 -12.12 9.99
N LEU A 55 0.15 -10.97 10.40
CA LEU A 55 0.06 -9.76 9.60
C LEU A 55 0.92 -8.66 10.21
N ILE A 56 1.45 -7.78 9.38
CA ILE A 56 2.10 -6.54 9.79
C ILE A 56 1.32 -5.38 9.18
N SER A 57 0.63 -4.62 10.02
CA SER A 57 -0.14 -3.46 9.57
C SER A 57 0.78 -2.31 9.21
N ILE A 58 0.52 -1.68 8.08
CA ILE A 58 1.23 -0.48 7.62
C ILE A 58 0.45 0.82 7.91
N LYS A 59 -0.57 0.78 8.74
CA LYS A 59 -1.50 1.91 8.94
C LYS A 59 -0.83 3.17 9.52
N TYR A 60 0.28 3.03 10.23
CA TYR A 60 1.02 4.17 10.80
C TYR A 60 2.04 4.77 9.83
N PHE A 61 2.26 4.15 8.69
CA PHE A 61 3.05 4.69 7.58
C PHE A 61 2.09 5.38 6.58
N ASN A 62 1.48 6.48 7.00
CA ASN A 62 0.35 7.10 6.30
C ASN A 62 0.56 8.57 5.96
N GLN A 63 1.79 9.08 6.06
CA GLN A 63 2.09 10.48 5.83
C GLN A 63 2.21 10.79 4.33
N ILE A 64 1.74 11.98 3.94
CA ILE A 64 2.17 12.65 2.72
C ILE A 64 3.51 13.30 3.05
N ILE A 65 4.59 12.79 2.44
CA ILE A 65 5.96 13.26 2.68
C ILE A 65 6.20 14.56 1.92
N ASN A 66 5.75 14.62 0.66
CA ASN A 66 5.84 15.81 -0.18
C ASN A 66 4.80 15.76 -1.30
N PHE A 67 4.32 16.92 -1.70
CA PHE A 67 3.47 17.10 -2.88
C PHE A 67 3.96 18.28 -3.70
N ASP A 68 4.69 18.00 -4.79
CA ASP A 68 5.01 19.01 -5.81
C ASP A 68 3.79 19.21 -6.71
N TYR A 69 2.93 20.16 -6.31
CA TYR A 69 1.69 20.44 -7.04
C TYR A 69 1.91 21.08 -8.42
N LYS A 70 3.10 21.67 -8.69
CA LYS A 70 3.44 22.20 -10.02
C LYS A 70 3.67 21.07 -11.02
N LYS A 71 4.25 19.95 -10.56
CA LYS A 71 4.55 18.79 -11.41
C LYS A 71 3.55 17.63 -11.24
N GLY A 72 2.63 17.72 -10.27
CA GLY A 72 1.73 16.63 -9.92
C GLY A 72 2.44 15.41 -9.34
N LEU A 73 3.56 15.60 -8.63
CA LEU A 73 4.33 14.52 -8.03
C LEU A 73 4.03 14.39 -6.55
N LEU A 74 3.41 13.29 -6.17
CA LEU A 74 3.05 12.96 -4.80
C LEU A 74 4.01 11.91 -4.24
N ASN A 75 4.74 12.26 -3.17
CA ASN A 75 5.53 11.33 -2.38
C ASN A 75 4.78 11.01 -1.09
N VAL A 76 4.45 9.74 -0.89
CA VAL A 76 3.54 9.31 0.16
C VAL A 76 3.91 7.93 0.69
N GLU A 77 3.66 7.68 1.97
CA GLU A 77 3.86 6.37 2.59
C GLU A 77 2.79 5.37 2.17
N ALA A 78 3.17 4.09 2.13
CA ALA A 78 2.37 3.00 1.59
C ALA A 78 1.04 2.74 2.34
N GLY A 79 0.95 3.11 3.62
CA GLY A 79 -0.24 2.95 4.46
C GLY A 79 -1.25 4.09 4.34
N ALA A 80 -0.92 5.17 3.64
CA ALA A 80 -1.85 6.26 3.40
C ALA A 80 -3.08 5.77 2.63
N ILE A 81 -4.26 6.21 3.05
CA ILE A 81 -5.53 5.79 2.44
C ILE A 81 -5.93 6.79 1.35
N LEU A 82 -6.42 6.27 0.24
CA LEU A 82 -6.80 7.09 -0.90
C LEU A 82 -7.85 8.16 -0.52
N SER A 83 -8.80 7.84 0.37
CA SER A 83 -9.80 8.81 0.86
C SER A 83 -9.20 10.02 1.57
N ASP A 84 -8.02 9.85 2.20
CA ASP A 84 -7.38 10.92 2.98
C ASP A 84 -6.46 11.78 2.09
N ILE A 85 -6.07 11.22 0.95
CA ILE A 85 -5.20 11.87 -0.04
C ILE A 85 -6.02 12.70 -1.02
N LEU A 86 -7.13 12.14 -1.52
CA LEU A 86 -7.93 12.77 -2.59
C LEU A 86 -8.31 14.22 -2.31
N PRO A 87 -8.85 14.61 -1.12
CA PRO A 87 -9.20 16.01 -0.88
C PRO A 87 -8.00 16.95 -1.06
N LYS A 88 -6.84 16.55 -0.54
CA LYS A 88 -5.62 17.36 -0.53
C LYS A 88 -5.04 17.63 -1.93
N ILE A 89 -5.17 16.64 -2.84
CA ILE A 89 -4.67 16.80 -4.21
C ILE A 89 -5.70 17.48 -5.10
N VAL A 90 -6.99 17.23 -4.88
CA VAL A 90 -8.09 17.82 -5.65
C VAL A 90 -8.17 19.34 -5.44
N GLU A 91 -7.96 19.82 -4.21
CA GLU A 91 -7.84 21.26 -3.91
C GLU A 91 -6.72 21.96 -4.70
N ARG A 92 -5.75 21.20 -5.19
CA ARG A 92 -4.64 21.69 -6.01
C ARG A 92 -4.81 21.40 -7.50
N GLY A 93 -6.00 20.97 -7.92
CA GLY A 93 -6.33 20.66 -9.32
C GLY A 93 -5.82 19.33 -9.83
N TRP A 94 -5.42 18.40 -8.93
CA TRP A 94 -4.88 17.10 -9.30
C TRP A 94 -5.80 15.95 -8.92
N PHE A 95 -5.71 14.88 -9.69
CA PHE A 95 -6.43 13.63 -9.42
C PHE A 95 -5.55 12.43 -9.77
N ILE A 96 -5.75 11.29 -9.07
CA ILE A 96 -5.04 10.06 -9.41
C ILE A 96 -5.69 9.46 -10.67
N PRO A 97 -4.92 9.24 -11.75
CA PRO A 97 -5.49 8.89 -13.06
C PRO A 97 -6.16 7.51 -13.08
N THR A 98 -5.78 6.63 -12.17
CA THR A 98 -6.35 5.29 -12.03
C THR A 98 -6.86 5.10 -10.62
N THR A 99 -8.17 4.96 -10.44
CA THR A 99 -8.79 4.74 -9.14
C THR A 99 -9.55 3.43 -9.10
N PRO A 100 -9.45 2.67 -8.00
CA PRO A 100 -10.22 1.44 -7.79
C PRO A 100 -11.69 1.76 -7.47
N GLY A 101 -12.52 0.73 -7.35
CA GLY A 101 -13.93 0.84 -6.98
C GLY A 101 -14.19 1.35 -5.56
N THR A 102 -13.15 1.54 -4.74
CA THR A 102 -13.27 2.10 -3.39
C THR A 102 -12.12 3.05 -3.07
N LYS A 103 -12.44 4.18 -2.44
CA LYS A 103 -11.44 5.12 -1.91
C LYS A 103 -10.79 4.66 -0.59
N ASN A 104 -11.33 3.62 0.04
CA ASN A 104 -10.85 3.12 1.33
C ASN A 104 -9.72 2.08 1.18
N ILE A 105 -8.86 2.24 0.21
CA ILE A 105 -7.70 1.39 -0.06
C ILE A 105 -6.40 2.12 0.31
N SER A 106 -5.40 1.39 0.81
CA SER A 106 -4.06 1.95 1.03
C SER A 106 -3.29 2.05 -0.29
N LEU A 107 -2.42 3.06 -0.43
CA LEU A 107 -1.63 3.24 -1.65
C LEU A 107 -0.69 2.05 -1.90
N GLY A 108 -0.07 1.51 -0.85
CA GLY A 108 0.72 0.28 -0.97
C GLY A 108 -0.09 -0.91 -1.50
N GLY A 109 -1.36 -1.02 -1.08
CA GLY A 109 -2.28 -2.02 -1.61
C GLY A 109 -2.63 -1.79 -3.08
N MET A 110 -2.81 -0.53 -3.51
CA MET A 110 -3.03 -0.19 -4.92
C MET A 110 -1.83 -0.60 -5.79
N VAL A 111 -0.62 -0.29 -5.32
CA VAL A 111 0.62 -0.63 -6.04
C VAL A 111 0.82 -2.14 -6.11
N ALA A 112 0.72 -2.84 -4.97
CA ALA A 112 0.94 -4.29 -4.89
C ALA A 112 -0.02 -5.10 -5.76
N ASN A 113 -1.24 -4.63 -5.96
CA ASN A 113 -2.24 -5.27 -6.82
C ASN A 113 -2.26 -4.70 -8.24
N ASN A 114 -1.33 -3.82 -8.57
CA ASN A 114 -1.31 -3.12 -9.86
C ASN A 114 -2.71 -2.65 -10.28
N VAL A 115 -3.36 -1.92 -9.38
CA VAL A 115 -4.77 -1.55 -9.55
C VAL A 115 -4.99 -0.86 -10.90
N HIS A 116 -5.96 -1.36 -11.62
CA HIS A 116 -6.58 -0.72 -12.77
C HIS A 116 -7.97 -0.23 -12.38
N GLY A 117 -8.48 0.79 -13.02
CA GLY A 117 -9.76 1.40 -12.67
C GLY A 117 -10.56 1.79 -13.89
N LYS A 118 -11.66 2.46 -13.64
CA LYS A 118 -12.49 3.11 -14.66
C LYS A 118 -11.81 4.41 -15.10
N ASN A 119 -10.80 4.30 -15.96
CA ASN A 119 -10.13 5.44 -16.54
C ASN A 119 -10.20 5.39 -18.07
N ILE A 120 -10.19 6.56 -18.69
CA ILE A 120 -10.32 6.71 -20.15
C ILE A 120 -9.11 6.08 -20.88
N ILE A 121 -7.91 6.11 -20.27
CA ILE A 121 -6.63 5.75 -20.90
C ILE A 121 -6.29 4.26 -20.72
N LYS A 122 -7.12 3.47 -20.05
CA LYS A 122 -6.93 2.02 -19.81
C LYS A 122 -5.57 1.60 -19.22
N ASN A 123 -4.86 2.49 -18.51
CA ASN A 123 -3.61 2.19 -17.85
C ASN A 123 -3.82 1.76 -16.39
N SER A 124 -2.92 0.93 -15.88
CA SER A 124 -2.87 0.60 -14.46
C SER A 124 -2.04 1.60 -13.66
N ILE A 125 -2.10 1.51 -12.34
CA ILE A 125 -1.38 2.42 -11.43
C ILE A 125 0.12 2.45 -11.71
N LYS A 126 0.73 1.33 -12.15
CA LYS A 126 2.16 1.24 -12.44
C LYS A 126 2.65 2.28 -13.45
N SER A 127 1.80 2.67 -14.42
CA SER A 127 2.15 3.65 -15.45
C SER A 127 2.39 5.07 -14.89
N TYR A 128 1.94 5.32 -13.67
CA TYR A 128 2.02 6.61 -13.00
C TYR A 128 3.01 6.64 -11.84
N ILE A 129 3.68 5.51 -11.57
CA ILE A 129 4.67 5.40 -10.50
C ILE A 129 6.03 5.83 -11.03
N LYS A 130 6.67 6.78 -10.36
CA LYS A 130 8.03 7.25 -10.67
C LYS A 130 9.11 6.42 -9.97
N SER A 131 8.91 6.15 -8.68
CA SER A 131 9.78 5.25 -7.92
C SER A 131 9.05 4.65 -6.72
N ILE A 132 9.59 3.56 -6.19
CA ILE A 132 9.10 2.88 -5.00
C ILE A 132 10.28 2.59 -4.09
N LYS A 133 10.14 2.87 -2.80
CA LYS A 133 11.05 2.37 -1.76
C LYS A 133 10.49 1.09 -1.16
N LEU A 134 11.23 0.00 -1.30
CA LEU A 134 10.87 -1.31 -0.79
C LEU A 134 11.75 -1.71 0.41
N LEU A 135 11.11 -2.12 1.48
CA LEU A 135 11.79 -2.77 2.60
C LEU A 135 11.81 -4.29 2.35
N LEU A 136 13.01 -4.83 2.15
CA LEU A 136 13.23 -6.24 1.87
C LEU A 136 13.24 -7.10 3.16
N PRO A 137 13.08 -8.43 3.06
CA PRO A 137 13.16 -9.35 4.21
C PRO A 137 14.48 -9.26 4.98
N ASN A 138 15.59 -8.96 4.29
CA ASN A 138 16.90 -8.73 4.91
C ASN A 138 17.06 -7.35 5.58
N LYS A 139 15.94 -6.62 5.75
CA LYS A 139 15.85 -5.28 6.36
C LYS A 139 16.55 -4.16 5.59
N LYS A 140 17.08 -4.43 4.39
CA LYS A 140 17.58 -3.39 3.48
C LYS A 140 16.42 -2.66 2.81
N ILE A 141 16.61 -1.37 2.57
CA ILE A 141 15.68 -0.57 1.76
C ILE A 141 16.33 -0.38 0.40
N ILE A 142 15.59 -0.69 -0.64
CA ILE A 142 15.98 -0.43 -2.02
C ILE A 142 15.02 0.56 -2.66
N GLU A 143 15.50 1.31 -3.64
CA GLU A 143 14.67 2.16 -4.47
C GLU A 143 14.62 1.59 -5.88
N CYS A 144 13.42 1.42 -6.38
CA CYS A 144 13.11 0.89 -7.71
C CYS A 144 12.39 1.96 -8.52
N SER A 145 12.68 2.02 -9.81
CA SER A 145 12.00 2.90 -10.78
C SER A 145 11.96 2.20 -12.14
N PRO A 146 11.19 2.69 -13.13
CA PRO A 146 11.16 2.09 -14.47
C PRO A 146 12.55 1.91 -15.12
N ASN A 147 13.50 2.78 -14.78
CA ASN A 147 14.86 2.75 -15.31
C ASN A 147 15.89 2.09 -14.39
N LYS A 148 15.47 1.65 -13.20
CA LYS A 148 16.36 1.06 -12.20
C LYS A 148 15.62 -0.02 -11.44
N ARG A 149 16.11 -1.27 -11.55
CA ARG A 149 15.50 -2.45 -10.91
C ARG A 149 14.03 -2.63 -11.32
N SER A 150 13.78 -2.55 -12.61
CA SER A 150 12.44 -2.74 -13.21
C SER A 150 11.94 -4.19 -13.16
N ASP A 151 12.82 -5.11 -12.76
CA ASP A 151 12.60 -6.55 -12.60
C ASP A 151 11.94 -6.93 -11.24
N ILE A 152 11.69 -5.94 -10.39
CA ILE A 152 11.06 -6.12 -9.06
C ILE A 152 9.59 -5.74 -9.06
#